data_2aa56a82ec64cb65f637a820b1acda45
#
_entry.id   2aa56a82ec64cb65f637a820b1acda45
#
_cell.length_a   1.000
_cell.length_b   1.000
_cell.length_c   1.000
_cell.angle_alpha   90.00
_cell.angle_beta   90.00
_cell.angle_gamma   90.00
#
_symmetry.space_group_name_H-M   'P 1'
#
loop_
_entity.id
_entity.type
_entity.pdbx_description
1 polymer ?
#
loop_
_entity_poly.entity_id
_entity_poly.type
_entity_poly.pdbx_seq_one_letter_code
_entity_poly.pdbx_strand_id
1 'polypeptide(L)'
;MLKSIRAKILLAILTVTMFTACSLTVVFYFRAAGMIEENYSGILYGRMQQTIKDLDESLKEIYYVNTRTAWDTDIRNNAKEYSCTGNENSLENMAGLLREHSREYKDINSLYFVFPDKKMAVTSEEFPVNKQGISGEHIEELEKIQELDSFPVLVESPIHEGGSFLSVIQKVEDDNGEILGYVVADIRERAIYYEYLEAVNDEKITRIVLVDRNDEIVTSGDYSDIGKTFPEIADQNIPKMEGYAEKNGVISFFSRGSFSDCGLYLEVPKKEVLSGLSRMRLFLIGIFGAVFVAAVLLALWLSRVVCGPLRSMTGTVEKVGEGDLSLRTEVTTADEIGTLGKEFNHMLDYIEALIAQVIEEEQQKKDAELEALQYQITPHFMYNTLNSIKFAAFLKGEKELAGLIGDFVELLQASINKKGSFLSVADEIHILKNYIHLQDFRYQGSFQVKYEISEEAYRCYIPRLILQPLVENALLHGIDIKRQTGKIWISGNVSEGKLILIVKDNGRGMTKEQIRDLFNSHAKKTNGLSAVGIPNVKERLELYYGTQGGMEYVSSGNGTEVTVFLPAIYDMPEEGRKN
;
A
#
# COMPACT_ATOMS: atom_id res chain seq x y z
N MET A 1 7.04 -19.82 0.52
CA MET A 1 7.52 -18.72 1.39
C MET A 1 7.68 -17.44 0.56
N LEU A 2 7.08 -16.36 0.98
CA LEU A 2 7.20 -15.05 0.33
C LEU A 2 8.64 -14.57 0.39
N LYS A 3 9.34 -14.53 -0.75
CA LYS A 3 10.76 -14.11 -0.83
C LYS A 3 10.93 -12.57 -0.74
N SER A 4 9.91 -11.79 -1.06
CA SER A 4 9.99 -10.32 -1.12
C SER A 4 9.53 -9.66 0.19
N ILE A 5 10.30 -8.71 0.72
CA ILE A 5 9.95 -7.84 1.85
C ILE A 5 8.62 -7.11 1.59
N ARG A 6 8.43 -6.65 0.35
CA ARG A 6 7.19 -6.02 -0.10
C ARG A 6 5.96 -6.91 0.14
N ALA A 7 6.03 -8.18 -0.24
CA ALA A 7 4.94 -9.11 -0.05
C ALA A 7 4.68 -9.44 1.44
N LYS A 8 5.73 -9.49 2.25
CA LYS A 8 5.62 -9.70 3.71
C LYS A 8 4.93 -8.52 4.41
N ILE A 9 5.32 -7.28 4.09
CA ILE A 9 4.72 -6.07 4.66
C ILE A 9 3.25 -5.96 4.22
N LEU A 10 2.96 -6.18 2.94
CA LEU A 10 1.61 -6.14 2.40
C LEU A 10 0.70 -7.20 3.06
N LEU A 11 1.19 -8.41 3.21
CA LEU A 11 0.46 -9.48 3.90
C LEU A 11 0.25 -9.15 5.38
N ALA A 12 1.27 -8.65 6.08
CA ALA A 12 1.16 -8.29 7.50
C ALA A 12 0.12 -7.18 7.73
N ILE A 13 0.15 -6.12 6.93
CA ILE A 13 -0.83 -5.04 7.03
C ILE A 13 -2.24 -5.56 6.75
N LEU A 14 -2.44 -6.33 5.66
CA LEU A 14 -3.73 -6.87 5.32
C LEU A 14 -4.26 -7.85 6.37
N THR A 15 -3.43 -8.73 6.92
CA THR A 15 -3.86 -9.67 7.97
C THR A 15 -4.24 -8.96 9.25
N VAL A 16 -3.46 -8.00 9.72
CA VAL A 16 -3.75 -7.24 10.94
C VAL A 16 -5.01 -6.39 10.77
N THR A 17 -5.12 -5.64 9.68
CA THR A 17 -6.30 -4.79 9.42
C THR A 17 -7.56 -5.63 9.23
N MET A 18 -7.48 -6.76 8.53
CA MET A 18 -8.62 -7.63 8.31
C MET A 18 -9.06 -8.34 9.59
N PHE A 19 -8.12 -8.81 10.41
CA PHE A 19 -8.40 -9.42 11.69
C PHE A 19 -9.05 -8.43 12.66
N THR A 20 -8.51 -7.23 12.80
CA THR A 20 -9.06 -6.19 13.68
C THR A 20 -10.43 -5.72 13.21
N ALA A 21 -10.61 -5.47 11.90
CA ALA A 21 -11.90 -5.07 11.35
C ALA A 21 -12.96 -6.17 11.53
N CYS A 22 -12.63 -7.43 11.25
CA CYS A 22 -13.52 -8.55 11.44
C CYS A 22 -13.91 -8.73 12.91
N SER A 23 -12.94 -8.73 13.82
CA SER A 23 -13.17 -8.85 15.27
C SER A 23 -14.08 -7.73 15.78
N LEU A 24 -13.80 -6.48 15.40
CA LEU A 24 -14.60 -5.32 15.81
C LEU A 24 -16.04 -5.41 15.28
N THR A 25 -16.21 -5.80 14.01
CA THR A 25 -17.51 -5.97 13.37
C THR A 25 -18.33 -7.04 14.07
N VAL A 26 -17.73 -8.18 14.38
CA VAL A 26 -18.40 -9.28 15.07
C VAL A 26 -18.84 -8.85 16.49
N VAL A 27 -17.94 -8.25 17.26
CA VAL A 27 -18.26 -7.76 18.61
C VAL A 27 -19.36 -6.71 18.57
N PHE A 28 -19.28 -5.77 17.64
CA PHE A 28 -20.30 -4.73 17.49
C PHE A 28 -21.66 -5.31 17.10
N TYR A 29 -21.68 -6.29 16.19
CA TYR A 29 -22.94 -6.94 15.78
C TYR A 29 -23.63 -7.64 16.95
N PHE A 30 -22.89 -8.44 17.73
CA PHE A 30 -23.47 -9.12 18.88
C PHE A 30 -23.92 -8.17 19.98
N ARG A 31 -23.17 -7.10 20.22
CA ARG A 31 -23.56 -6.07 21.19
C ARG A 31 -24.81 -5.32 20.75
N ALA A 32 -24.89 -4.93 19.48
CA ALA A 32 -26.06 -4.26 18.93
C ALA A 32 -27.30 -5.18 18.97
N ALA A 33 -27.13 -6.46 18.63
CA ALA A 33 -28.21 -7.44 18.71
C ALA A 33 -28.76 -7.59 20.14
N GLY A 34 -27.86 -7.76 21.12
CA GLY A 34 -28.25 -7.87 22.53
C GLY A 34 -28.96 -6.60 23.04
N MET A 35 -28.45 -5.42 22.69
CA MET A 35 -29.05 -4.15 23.09
C MET A 35 -30.45 -3.94 22.48
N ILE A 36 -30.63 -4.29 21.19
CA ILE A 36 -31.94 -4.20 20.54
C ILE A 36 -32.94 -5.16 21.18
N GLU A 37 -32.53 -6.39 21.45
CA GLU A 37 -33.34 -7.40 22.10
C GLU A 37 -33.77 -6.95 23.50
N GLU A 38 -32.86 -6.51 24.33
CA GLU A 38 -33.09 -6.04 25.69
C GLU A 38 -34.01 -4.81 25.72
N ASN A 39 -33.72 -3.81 24.87
CA ASN A 39 -34.57 -2.60 24.77
C ASN A 39 -35.96 -2.91 24.28
N TYR A 40 -36.10 -3.72 23.22
CA TYR A 40 -37.42 -4.10 22.69
C TYR A 40 -38.23 -4.87 23.76
N SER A 41 -37.61 -5.86 24.38
CA SER A 41 -38.24 -6.68 25.42
C SER A 41 -38.65 -5.82 26.62
N GLY A 42 -37.81 -4.91 27.06
CA GLY A 42 -38.13 -4.01 28.16
C GLY A 42 -39.29 -3.07 27.85
N ILE A 43 -39.32 -2.49 26.64
CA ILE A 43 -40.40 -1.60 26.22
C ILE A 43 -41.74 -2.38 26.07
N LEU A 44 -41.70 -3.54 25.42
CA LEU A 44 -42.89 -4.35 25.20
C LEU A 44 -43.47 -4.85 26.53
N TYR A 45 -42.59 -5.34 27.42
CA TYR A 45 -43.00 -5.78 28.76
C TYR A 45 -43.61 -4.63 29.58
N GLY A 46 -43.04 -3.43 29.53
CA GLY A 46 -43.59 -2.25 30.17
C GLY A 46 -44.95 -1.85 29.63
N ARG A 47 -45.19 -1.91 28.30
CA ARG A 47 -46.52 -1.69 27.70
C ARG A 47 -47.53 -2.75 28.16
N MET A 48 -47.08 -4.01 28.14
CA MET A 48 -47.91 -5.13 28.60
C MET A 48 -48.34 -4.99 30.06
N GLN A 49 -47.43 -4.60 30.96
CA GLN A 49 -47.78 -4.31 32.37
C GLN A 49 -48.77 -3.17 32.49
N GLN A 50 -48.63 -2.11 31.68
CA GLN A 50 -49.57 -1.01 31.69
C GLN A 50 -50.96 -1.47 31.19
N THR A 51 -51.00 -2.25 30.11
CA THR A 51 -52.25 -2.78 29.56
C THR A 51 -53.02 -3.66 30.56
N ILE A 52 -52.29 -4.58 31.22
CA ILE A 52 -52.96 -5.45 32.21
C ILE A 52 -53.45 -4.65 33.42
N LYS A 53 -52.71 -3.60 33.81
CA LYS A 53 -53.12 -2.69 34.87
C LYS A 53 -54.42 -1.91 34.49
N ASP A 54 -54.46 -1.37 33.26
CA ASP A 54 -55.62 -0.62 32.77
C ASP A 54 -56.86 -1.53 32.68
N LEU A 55 -56.68 -2.79 32.23
CA LEU A 55 -57.73 -3.81 32.25
C LEU A 55 -58.17 -4.14 33.67
N ASP A 56 -57.24 -4.32 34.62
CA ASP A 56 -57.55 -4.58 36.04
C ASP A 56 -58.36 -3.43 36.65
N GLU A 57 -58.01 -2.18 36.35
CA GLU A 57 -58.77 -1.02 36.83
C GLU A 57 -60.20 -1.03 36.28
N SER A 58 -60.38 -1.34 34.98
CA SER A 58 -61.69 -1.48 34.35
C SER A 58 -62.53 -2.60 34.98
N LEU A 59 -61.94 -3.80 35.09
CA LEU A 59 -62.59 -4.95 35.69
C LEU A 59 -62.99 -4.70 37.16
N LYS A 60 -62.16 -3.97 37.88
CA LYS A 60 -62.41 -3.56 39.27
C LYS A 60 -63.65 -2.61 39.37
N GLU A 61 -63.73 -1.67 38.42
CA GLU A 61 -64.93 -0.77 38.41
C GLU A 61 -66.17 -1.54 38.05
N ILE A 62 -66.14 -2.45 37.07
CA ILE A 62 -67.26 -3.33 36.74
C ILE A 62 -67.66 -4.18 37.93
N TYR A 63 -66.71 -4.74 38.67
CA TYR A 63 -66.96 -5.48 39.89
C TYR A 63 -67.67 -4.63 40.94
N TYR A 64 -67.27 -3.37 41.12
CA TYR A 64 -67.99 -2.46 42.05
C TYR A 64 -69.38 -2.12 41.61
N VAL A 65 -69.61 -1.88 40.30
CA VAL A 65 -70.96 -1.67 39.75
C VAL A 65 -71.83 -2.90 39.98
N ASN A 66 -71.28 -4.09 39.70
CA ASN A 66 -72.02 -5.35 39.89
C ASN A 66 -72.36 -5.62 41.36
N THR A 67 -71.34 -5.41 42.22
CA THR A 67 -71.53 -5.56 43.67
C THR A 67 -72.61 -4.56 44.20
N ARG A 68 -72.51 -3.27 43.81
CA ARG A 68 -73.46 -2.28 44.21
C ARG A 68 -74.91 -2.64 43.75
N THR A 69 -75.04 -3.15 42.49
CA THR A 69 -76.25 -3.62 41.93
C THR A 69 -76.86 -4.79 42.72
N ALA A 70 -76.01 -5.75 43.10
CA ALA A 70 -76.42 -6.90 43.92
C ALA A 70 -76.92 -6.50 45.33
N TRP A 71 -76.31 -5.42 45.89
CA TRP A 71 -76.66 -4.89 47.21
C TRP A 71 -77.78 -3.80 47.16
N ASP A 72 -78.22 -3.41 45.95
CA ASP A 72 -79.30 -2.43 45.80
C ASP A 72 -80.58 -2.93 46.41
N THR A 73 -81.19 -2.10 47.33
CA THR A 73 -82.38 -2.46 48.08
C THR A 73 -83.57 -2.64 47.17
N ASP A 74 -83.69 -1.83 46.15
CA ASP A 74 -84.87 -1.89 45.23
C ASP A 74 -84.76 -3.10 44.31
N ILE A 75 -83.53 -3.46 43.85
CA ILE A 75 -83.29 -4.70 43.08
C ILE A 75 -83.64 -5.92 43.94
N ARG A 76 -83.13 -5.95 45.15
CA ARG A 76 -83.46 -7.04 46.12
C ARG A 76 -84.91 -7.18 46.41
N ASN A 77 -85.60 -6.06 46.71
CA ASN A 77 -87.03 -6.05 46.98
C ASN A 77 -87.86 -6.52 45.76
N ASN A 78 -87.59 -6.00 44.57
CA ASN A 78 -88.22 -6.41 43.35
C ASN A 78 -87.97 -7.88 43.01
N ALA A 79 -86.75 -8.38 43.19
CA ALA A 79 -86.41 -9.80 43.02
C ALA A 79 -87.21 -10.68 43.99
N LYS A 80 -87.28 -10.31 45.25
CA LYS A 80 -88.05 -11.02 46.30
C LYS A 80 -89.54 -11.01 45.98
N GLU A 81 -90.10 -9.85 45.67
CA GLU A 81 -91.51 -9.71 45.30
C GLU A 81 -91.89 -10.58 44.11
N TYR A 82 -91.04 -10.54 43.00
CA TYR A 82 -91.23 -11.38 41.84
C TYR A 82 -91.10 -12.88 42.15
N SER A 83 -90.13 -13.29 42.94
CA SER A 83 -89.99 -14.68 43.33
C SER A 83 -91.19 -15.20 44.09
N CYS A 84 -91.81 -14.38 45.00
CA CYS A 84 -92.92 -14.76 45.83
C CYS A 84 -94.31 -14.63 45.11
N THR A 85 -94.54 -13.57 44.34
CA THR A 85 -95.88 -13.19 43.80
C THR A 85 -95.99 -13.38 42.31
N GLY A 86 -94.87 -13.42 41.55
CA GLY A 86 -94.88 -13.40 40.10
C GLY A 86 -95.31 -12.05 39.48
N ASN A 87 -95.20 -10.95 40.23
CA ASN A 87 -95.61 -9.62 39.80
C ASN A 87 -94.70 -9.09 38.67
N GLU A 88 -95.23 -8.95 37.48
CA GLU A 88 -94.52 -8.49 36.29
C GLU A 88 -93.97 -7.05 36.42
N ASN A 89 -94.72 -6.17 37.19
CA ASN A 89 -94.23 -4.81 37.42
C ASN A 89 -92.88 -4.76 38.16
N SER A 90 -92.68 -5.72 39.07
CA SER A 90 -91.41 -5.83 39.79
C SER A 90 -90.23 -6.17 38.84
N LEU A 91 -90.46 -6.97 37.79
CA LEU A 91 -89.46 -7.24 36.73
C LEU A 91 -89.16 -6.01 35.89
N GLU A 92 -90.23 -5.22 35.53
CA GLU A 92 -90.06 -3.98 34.77
C GLU A 92 -89.24 -2.96 35.54
N ASN A 93 -89.53 -2.80 36.85
CA ASN A 93 -88.75 -1.93 37.72
C ASN A 93 -87.34 -2.38 37.85
N MET A 94 -87.07 -3.69 38.05
CA MET A 94 -85.75 -4.25 38.14
C MET A 94 -84.97 -4.07 36.83
N ALA A 95 -85.57 -4.34 35.69
CA ALA A 95 -84.90 -4.11 34.38
C ALA A 95 -84.57 -2.62 34.17
N GLY A 96 -85.40 -1.70 34.66
CA GLY A 96 -85.12 -0.26 34.67
C GLY A 96 -83.84 0.07 35.48
N LEU A 97 -83.74 -0.48 36.70
CA LEU A 97 -82.60 -0.28 37.58
C LEU A 97 -81.29 -0.92 37.00
N LEU A 98 -81.40 -2.13 36.49
CA LEU A 98 -80.31 -2.77 35.80
C LEU A 98 -79.79 -1.93 34.61
N ARG A 99 -80.72 -1.31 33.87
CA ARG A 99 -80.38 -0.42 32.75
C ARG A 99 -79.69 0.87 33.21
N GLU A 100 -80.13 1.44 34.33
CA GLU A 100 -79.51 2.61 34.92
C GLU A 100 -78.06 2.29 35.35
N HIS A 101 -77.88 1.21 36.08
CA HIS A 101 -76.57 0.79 36.56
C HIS A 101 -75.61 0.39 35.40
N SER A 102 -76.13 -0.29 34.35
CA SER A 102 -75.29 -0.67 33.21
C SER A 102 -74.74 0.53 32.42
N ARG A 103 -75.47 1.64 32.40
CA ARG A 103 -75.09 2.89 31.73
C ARG A 103 -73.95 3.64 32.45
N GLU A 104 -73.73 3.36 33.70
CA GLU A 104 -72.67 4.03 34.47
C GLU A 104 -71.31 3.66 33.98
N TYR A 105 -71.12 2.48 33.34
CA TYR A 105 -69.83 2.03 32.87
C TYR A 105 -69.93 1.50 31.44
N LYS A 106 -69.16 2.10 30.55
CA LYS A 106 -69.22 1.86 29.09
C LYS A 106 -68.85 0.45 28.66
N ASP A 107 -67.98 -0.22 29.46
CA ASP A 107 -67.45 -1.52 29.11
C ASP A 107 -68.35 -2.68 29.47
N ILE A 108 -69.44 -2.43 30.22
CA ILE A 108 -70.51 -3.40 30.47
C ILE A 108 -71.36 -3.54 29.20
N ASN A 109 -71.29 -4.72 28.56
CA ASN A 109 -72.09 -5.02 27.39
C ASN A 109 -73.54 -5.24 27.80
N SER A 110 -73.75 -6.05 28.84
CA SER A 110 -75.07 -6.33 29.41
C SER A 110 -74.95 -6.56 30.90
N LEU A 111 -76.02 -6.07 31.60
CA LEU A 111 -76.16 -6.31 33.04
C LEU A 111 -77.52 -6.99 33.19
N TYR A 112 -77.57 -8.14 33.80
CA TYR A 112 -78.76 -8.93 33.92
C TYR A 112 -78.86 -9.63 35.28
N PHE A 113 -80.07 -9.98 35.66
CA PHE A 113 -80.39 -10.73 36.87
C PHE A 113 -80.88 -12.12 36.52
N VAL A 114 -80.28 -13.16 37.12
CA VAL A 114 -80.64 -14.56 36.93
C VAL A 114 -81.43 -15.07 38.11
N PHE A 115 -82.62 -15.63 37.86
CA PHE A 115 -83.45 -16.35 38.82
C PHE A 115 -83.19 -17.86 38.67
N PRO A 116 -82.43 -18.49 39.55
CA PRO A 116 -82.15 -19.93 39.45
C PRO A 116 -83.36 -20.81 39.50
N ASP A 117 -84.23 -20.53 40.49
CA ASP A 117 -85.47 -21.28 40.72
C ASP A 117 -86.47 -21.24 39.54
N LYS A 118 -86.44 -20.14 38.76
CA LYS A 118 -87.36 -19.93 37.63
C LYS A 118 -86.70 -20.21 36.28
N LYS A 119 -85.36 -20.54 36.28
CA LYS A 119 -84.57 -20.78 35.08
C LYS A 119 -84.69 -19.66 34.05
N MET A 120 -84.65 -18.41 34.50
CA MET A 120 -84.81 -17.23 33.65
C MET A 120 -83.84 -16.11 34.02
N ALA A 121 -83.50 -15.28 33.03
CA ALA A 121 -82.78 -14.02 33.22
C ALA A 121 -83.72 -12.84 32.84
N VAL A 122 -83.42 -11.70 33.51
CA VAL A 122 -84.00 -10.39 33.20
C VAL A 122 -82.88 -9.45 32.82
N THR A 123 -82.92 -8.90 31.58
CA THR A 123 -81.78 -8.12 31.04
C THR A 123 -82.06 -6.63 31.08
N SER A 124 -80.99 -5.84 31.08
CA SER A 124 -81.04 -4.38 30.96
C SER A 124 -81.24 -3.89 29.50
N GLU A 125 -81.16 -4.76 28.49
CA GLU A 125 -80.92 -4.36 27.08
C GLU A 125 -82.20 -4.01 26.35
N GLU A 126 -83.41 -4.63 26.70
CA GLU A 126 -84.62 -4.48 25.91
C GLU A 126 -85.79 -3.89 26.62
N PHE A 127 -86.64 -3.18 25.88
CA PHE A 127 -87.93 -2.72 26.33
C PHE A 127 -88.98 -3.13 25.29
N PRO A 128 -90.01 -3.86 25.65
CA PRO A 128 -90.39 -4.34 26.99
C PRO A 128 -89.49 -5.45 27.49
N VAL A 129 -89.45 -5.67 28.83
CA VAL A 129 -88.56 -6.57 29.54
C VAL A 129 -88.46 -7.93 28.86
N ASN A 130 -87.29 -8.29 28.42
CA ASN A 130 -87.04 -9.58 27.82
C ASN A 130 -86.77 -10.64 28.90
N LYS A 131 -87.61 -11.64 28.94
CA LYS A 131 -87.45 -12.83 29.79
C LYS A 131 -86.82 -13.93 28.95
N GLN A 132 -85.56 -14.21 29.23
CA GLN A 132 -84.84 -15.29 28.53
C GLN A 132 -84.75 -16.52 29.41
N GLY A 133 -85.17 -17.67 28.89
CA GLY A 133 -84.98 -18.95 29.59
C GLY A 133 -83.51 -19.34 29.61
N ILE A 134 -83.01 -19.80 30.76
CA ILE A 134 -81.66 -20.24 30.96
C ILE A 134 -81.63 -21.77 31.15
N SER A 135 -80.64 -22.42 30.58
CA SER A 135 -80.39 -23.86 30.77
C SER A 135 -79.98 -24.19 32.21
N GLY A 136 -80.36 -25.35 32.69
CA GLY A 136 -79.92 -25.79 34.00
C GLY A 136 -78.40 -25.93 34.13
N GLU A 137 -77.72 -26.21 33.04
CA GLU A 137 -76.21 -26.28 32.99
C GLU A 137 -75.60 -24.96 33.27
N HIS A 138 -76.12 -23.85 32.72
CA HIS A 138 -75.57 -22.51 33.01
C HIS A 138 -75.81 -22.09 34.47
N ILE A 139 -76.95 -22.51 35.08
CA ILE A 139 -77.21 -22.20 36.49
C ILE A 139 -76.21 -22.94 37.38
N GLU A 140 -75.93 -24.24 37.14
CA GLU A 140 -74.95 -24.98 37.85
C GLU A 140 -73.55 -24.43 37.68
N GLU A 141 -73.20 -23.86 36.48
CA GLU A 141 -71.98 -23.17 36.22
C GLU A 141 -71.83 -21.88 37.02
N LEU A 142 -72.91 -21.04 37.06
CA LEU A 142 -72.96 -19.84 37.87
C LEU A 142 -72.79 -20.15 39.37
N GLU A 143 -73.41 -21.23 39.89
CA GLU A 143 -73.28 -21.68 41.28
C GLU A 143 -71.85 -22.14 41.61
N LYS A 144 -71.23 -22.90 40.74
CA LYS A 144 -69.82 -23.34 40.88
C LYS A 144 -68.87 -22.15 40.92
N ILE A 145 -69.07 -21.16 40.01
CA ILE A 145 -68.19 -19.97 39.92
C ILE A 145 -68.33 -19.15 41.21
N GLN A 146 -69.47 -19.09 41.78
CA GLN A 146 -69.74 -18.34 43.00
C GLN A 146 -69.07 -18.99 44.26
N GLU A 147 -68.95 -20.30 44.33
CA GLU A 147 -68.23 -20.96 45.43
C GLU A 147 -66.72 -20.63 45.44
N LEU A 148 -66.18 -20.09 44.32
CA LEU A 148 -64.76 -19.76 44.09
C LEU A 148 -64.38 -18.29 44.33
N ASP A 149 -65.26 -17.47 45.07
CA ASP A 149 -65.02 -16.04 45.26
C ASP A 149 -64.84 -15.24 43.96
N SER A 150 -65.93 -14.86 43.39
CA SER A 150 -66.26 -13.88 42.34
C SER A 150 -65.19 -13.06 41.66
N PHE A 151 -64.41 -13.66 40.86
CA PHE A 151 -63.54 -12.93 39.90
C PHE A 151 -64.12 -13.05 38.47
N PRO A 152 -63.72 -12.14 37.54
CA PRO A 152 -64.17 -12.31 36.17
C PRO A 152 -63.68 -13.63 35.59
N VAL A 153 -64.60 -14.41 35.05
CA VAL A 153 -64.33 -15.70 34.37
C VAL A 153 -65.00 -15.69 33.02
N LEU A 154 -64.43 -16.49 32.09
CA LEU A 154 -65.00 -16.66 30.77
C LEU A 154 -66.27 -17.56 30.91
N VAL A 155 -67.38 -17.05 30.45
CA VAL A 155 -68.63 -17.81 30.46
C VAL A 155 -69.38 -17.60 29.13
N GLU A 156 -69.96 -18.64 28.63
CA GLU A 156 -70.94 -18.47 27.54
C GLU A 156 -72.17 -17.71 28.09
N SER A 157 -72.50 -16.57 27.46
CA SER A 157 -73.60 -15.77 27.95
C SER A 157 -74.94 -16.51 27.73
N PRO A 158 -75.69 -16.71 28.78
CA PRO A 158 -77.01 -17.35 28.65
C PRO A 158 -78.03 -16.48 27.90
N ILE A 159 -77.74 -15.20 27.68
CA ILE A 159 -78.61 -14.25 27.03
C ILE A 159 -78.19 -13.89 25.61
N HIS A 160 -77.02 -14.24 25.20
CA HIS A 160 -76.47 -13.94 23.86
C HIS A 160 -76.03 -15.23 23.18
N GLU A 161 -76.78 -15.70 22.19
CA GLU A 161 -76.41 -16.91 21.44
C GLU A 161 -75.12 -16.68 20.65
N GLY A 162 -74.07 -17.52 20.91
CA GLY A 162 -72.84 -17.63 20.12
C GLY A 162 -71.82 -16.56 20.40
N GLY A 163 -71.79 -15.87 21.52
CA GLY A 163 -70.78 -14.93 21.96
C GLY A 163 -70.02 -15.40 23.22
N SER A 164 -68.73 -15.26 23.25
CA SER A 164 -67.94 -15.45 24.47
C SER A 164 -67.85 -14.11 25.22
N PHE A 165 -68.05 -14.17 26.50
CA PHE A 165 -68.03 -12.99 27.39
C PHE A 165 -67.19 -13.29 28.63
N LEU A 166 -66.48 -12.26 29.09
CA LEU A 166 -65.90 -12.25 30.40
C LEU A 166 -66.93 -11.73 31.39
N SER A 167 -67.34 -12.58 32.30
CA SER A 167 -68.47 -12.25 33.17
C SER A 167 -68.04 -12.07 34.61
N VAL A 168 -68.59 -11.04 35.23
CA VAL A 168 -68.46 -10.77 36.67
C VAL A 168 -69.80 -11.15 37.30
N ILE A 169 -69.78 -12.10 38.24
CA ILE A 169 -70.95 -12.69 38.83
C ILE A 169 -71.00 -12.35 40.30
N GLN A 170 -72.22 -11.88 40.77
CA GLN A 170 -72.41 -11.54 42.19
C GLN A 170 -73.72 -12.11 42.67
N LYS A 171 -73.71 -12.83 43.78
CA LYS A 171 -75.00 -13.32 44.40
C LYS A 171 -75.78 -12.21 45.01
N VAL A 172 -77.08 -12.38 44.97
CA VAL A 172 -78.09 -11.50 45.66
C VAL A 172 -78.80 -12.33 46.70
N GLU A 173 -78.61 -11.91 47.97
CA GLU A 173 -79.24 -12.58 49.10
C GLU A 173 -80.31 -11.70 49.74
N ASP A 174 -81.30 -12.34 50.34
CA ASP A 174 -82.25 -11.63 51.18
C ASP A 174 -81.67 -11.36 52.59
N ASP A 175 -82.44 -10.67 53.42
CA ASP A 175 -82.07 -10.33 54.80
C ASP A 175 -81.84 -11.56 55.70
N ASN A 176 -82.25 -12.75 55.31
CA ASN A 176 -82.06 -14.02 55.98
C ASN A 176 -80.89 -14.83 55.44
N GLY A 177 -80.24 -14.35 54.38
CA GLY A 177 -79.14 -15.04 53.73
C GLY A 177 -79.60 -16.08 52.69
N GLU A 178 -80.90 -16.10 52.29
CA GLU A 178 -81.40 -16.94 51.18
C GLU A 178 -81.00 -16.31 49.83
N ILE A 179 -80.52 -17.12 48.88
CA ILE A 179 -80.07 -16.65 47.54
C ILE A 179 -81.38 -16.34 46.74
N LEU A 180 -81.54 -15.08 46.37
CA LEU A 180 -82.58 -14.62 45.47
C LEU A 180 -82.25 -14.80 43.99
N GLY A 181 -81.00 -14.76 43.67
CA GLY A 181 -80.46 -14.89 42.35
C GLY A 181 -79.05 -14.34 42.21
N TYR A 182 -78.64 -14.13 40.97
CA TYR A 182 -77.33 -13.64 40.61
C TYR A 182 -77.42 -12.40 39.73
N VAL A 183 -76.61 -11.36 39.97
CA VAL A 183 -76.40 -10.25 39.08
C VAL A 183 -75.14 -10.59 38.27
N VAL A 184 -75.27 -10.53 36.96
CA VAL A 184 -74.13 -10.84 36.03
C VAL A 184 -73.91 -9.64 35.14
N ALA A 185 -72.65 -9.22 35.07
CA ALA A 185 -72.15 -8.19 34.14
C ALA A 185 -71.26 -8.84 33.11
N ASP A 186 -71.70 -8.80 31.86
CA ASP A 186 -70.95 -9.35 30.73
C ASP A 186 -70.16 -8.27 30.03
N ILE A 187 -68.91 -8.62 29.72
CA ILE A 187 -67.98 -7.83 28.92
C ILE A 187 -67.66 -8.64 27.67
N ARG A 188 -67.94 -8.07 26.48
CA ARG A 188 -67.67 -8.77 25.24
C ARG A 188 -66.13 -8.96 25.01
N GLU A 189 -65.70 -10.16 24.74
CA GLU A 189 -64.28 -10.48 24.56
C GLU A 189 -63.62 -9.59 23.47
N ARG A 190 -64.38 -9.26 22.42
CA ARG A 190 -63.90 -8.36 21.36
C ARG A 190 -63.67 -6.93 21.83
N ALA A 191 -64.48 -6.41 22.74
CA ALA A 191 -64.26 -5.09 23.31
C ALA A 191 -62.93 -5.07 24.08
N ILE A 192 -62.67 -6.12 24.87
CA ILE A 192 -61.38 -6.28 25.57
C ILE A 192 -60.21 -6.31 24.60
N TYR A 193 -60.35 -7.08 23.51
CA TYR A 193 -59.29 -7.17 22.50
C TYR A 193 -58.98 -5.80 21.89
N TYR A 194 -59.98 -5.12 21.35
CA TYR A 194 -59.76 -3.84 20.65
C TYR A 194 -59.43 -2.68 21.59
N GLU A 195 -59.93 -2.65 22.79
CA GLU A 195 -59.70 -1.55 23.71
C GLU A 195 -58.35 -1.68 24.45
N TYR A 196 -57.96 -2.90 24.80
CA TYR A 196 -56.73 -3.14 25.62
C TYR A 196 -55.62 -3.83 24.85
N LEU A 197 -55.89 -4.95 24.18
CA LEU A 197 -54.84 -5.77 23.58
C LEU A 197 -54.26 -5.14 22.30
N GLU A 198 -55.10 -4.44 21.53
CA GLU A 198 -54.65 -3.80 20.28
C GLU A 198 -53.59 -2.70 20.55
N ALA A 199 -53.67 -2.05 21.73
CA ALA A 199 -52.67 -1.05 22.14
C ALA A 199 -51.25 -1.63 22.34
N VAL A 200 -51.16 -2.91 22.65
CA VAL A 200 -49.86 -3.64 22.78
C VAL A 200 -49.50 -4.35 21.50
N ASN A 201 -50.48 -4.63 20.62
CA ASN A 201 -50.24 -5.39 19.40
C ASN A 201 -49.31 -4.63 18.45
N ASP A 202 -48.21 -5.32 18.06
CA ASP A 202 -47.18 -4.85 17.10
C ASP A 202 -47.11 -5.89 15.98
N GLU A 203 -46.82 -5.44 14.76
CA GLU A 203 -46.65 -6.31 13.58
C GLU A 203 -45.67 -7.48 13.80
N LYS A 204 -44.82 -7.37 14.82
CA LYS A 204 -43.82 -8.41 15.17
C LYS A 204 -44.39 -9.46 16.12
N ILE A 205 -45.53 -9.20 16.75
CA ILE A 205 -46.16 -10.14 17.68
C ILE A 205 -46.87 -11.21 16.86
N THR A 206 -46.50 -12.46 17.10
CA THR A 206 -47.13 -13.61 16.42
C THR A 206 -48.28 -14.19 17.19
N ARG A 207 -48.34 -14.01 18.49
CA ARG A 207 -49.43 -14.46 19.33
C ARG A 207 -49.64 -13.47 20.47
N ILE A 208 -50.94 -13.14 20.69
CA ILE A 208 -51.40 -12.34 21.81
C ILE A 208 -52.62 -13.03 22.40
N VAL A 209 -52.60 -13.31 23.69
CA VAL A 209 -53.63 -14.09 24.39
C VAL A 209 -53.85 -13.49 25.76
N LEU A 210 -55.11 -13.26 26.12
CA LEU A 210 -55.57 -12.96 27.46
C LEU A 210 -56.20 -14.22 28.06
N VAL A 211 -55.79 -14.62 29.24
CA VAL A 211 -56.34 -15.75 29.97
C VAL A 211 -57.03 -15.27 31.25
N ASP A 212 -58.04 -15.99 31.69
CA ASP A 212 -58.63 -15.78 32.99
C ASP A 212 -57.82 -16.41 34.13
N ARG A 213 -58.33 -16.37 35.36
CA ARG A 213 -57.69 -16.98 36.55
C ARG A 213 -57.53 -18.51 36.44
N ASN A 214 -58.35 -19.18 35.61
CA ASN A 214 -58.33 -20.62 35.40
C ASN A 214 -57.41 -21.04 34.24
N ASP A 215 -56.64 -20.06 33.70
CA ASP A 215 -55.80 -20.21 32.49
C ASP A 215 -56.65 -20.55 31.23
N GLU A 216 -57.93 -20.17 31.20
CA GLU A 216 -58.77 -20.28 30.01
C GLU A 216 -58.67 -19.03 29.14
N ILE A 217 -58.57 -19.20 27.82
CA ILE A 217 -58.37 -18.10 26.89
C ILE A 217 -59.63 -17.29 26.74
N VAL A 218 -59.61 -16.05 27.26
CA VAL A 218 -60.72 -15.09 27.18
C VAL A 218 -60.79 -14.47 25.80
N THR A 219 -59.62 -13.99 25.31
CA THR A 219 -59.55 -13.40 23.97
C THR A 219 -58.14 -13.63 23.38
N SER A 220 -58.07 -13.74 22.08
CA SER A 220 -56.86 -14.00 21.32
C SER A 220 -56.88 -13.27 19.97
N GLY A 221 -55.70 -13.07 19.40
CA GLY A 221 -55.56 -12.68 17.99
C GLY A 221 -56.13 -13.74 17.02
N ASP A 222 -56.13 -15.01 17.42
CA ASP A 222 -56.78 -16.11 16.70
C ASP A 222 -58.04 -16.55 17.43
N TYR A 223 -59.20 -16.35 16.80
CA TYR A 223 -60.50 -16.72 17.34
C TYR A 223 -60.62 -18.20 17.73
N SER A 224 -59.93 -19.06 17.03
CA SER A 224 -60.00 -20.50 17.25
C SER A 224 -59.43 -20.96 18.60
N ASP A 225 -58.71 -20.05 19.29
CA ASP A 225 -58.08 -20.32 20.58
C ASP A 225 -58.96 -19.99 21.78
N ILE A 226 -60.03 -19.21 21.59
CA ILE A 226 -60.90 -18.79 22.66
C ILE A 226 -61.60 -19.99 23.30
N GLY A 227 -61.66 -20.04 24.60
CA GLY A 227 -62.25 -21.12 25.39
C GLY A 227 -61.37 -22.36 25.55
N LYS A 228 -60.16 -22.36 24.98
CA LYS A 228 -59.19 -23.42 25.24
C LYS A 228 -58.35 -23.10 26.45
N THR A 229 -57.84 -24.15 27.09
CA THR A 229 -56.91 -23.97 28.20
C THR A 229 -55.52 -23.54 27.70
N PHE A 230 -54.96 -22.48 28.25
CA PHE A 230 -53.71 -21.90 27.81
C PHE A 230 -52.53 -22.89 27.77
N PRO A 231 -52.31 -23.79 28.74
CA PRO A 231 -51.26 -24.78 28.69
C PRO A 231 -51.33 -25.74 27.49
N GLU A 232 -52.51 -25.91 26.88
CA GLU A 232 -52.66 -26.78 25.69
C GLU A 232 -52.18 -26.11 24.40
N ILE A 233 -52.11 -24.77 24.39
CA ILE A 233 -51.76 -23.98 23.21
C ILE A 233 -50.36 -23.41 23.32
N ALA A 234 -49.90 -23.12 24.54
CA ALA A 234 -48.56 -22.60 24.77
C ALA A 234 -47.54 -23.74 24.66
N ASP A 235 -46.68 -23.68 23.67
CA ASP A 235 -45.46 -24.44 23.67
C ASP A 235 -44.75 -24.22 25.02
N GLN A 236 -44.18 -25.24 25.65
CA GLN A 236 -43.57 -25.30 27.01
C GLN A 236 -42.62 -24.13 27.41
N ASN A 237 -42.81 -22.95 26.84
CA ASN A 237 -41.96 -21.76 26.92
C ASN A 237 -42.47 -20.66 27.84
N ILE A 238 -43.53 -20.90 28.59
CA ILE A 238 -44.12 -19.91 29.49
C ILE A 238 -43.10 -19.54 30.57
N PRO A 239 -42.79 -18.26 30.79
CA PRO A 239 -42.10 -17.85 31.99
C PRO A 239 -42.87 -18.34 33.21
N LYS A 240 -42.23 -19.11 34.09
CA LYS A 240 -42.88 -19.62 35.31
C LYS A 240 -43.24 -18.48 36.30
N MET A 241 -42.77 -17.30 36.00
CA MET A 241 -42.99 -16.08 36.80
C MET A 241 -43.22 -14.92 35.86
N GLU A 242 -43.81 -13.83 36.35
CA GLU A 242 -43.94 -12.57 35.60
C GLU A 242 -42.60 -12.13 35.00
N GLY A 243 -42.63 -11.70 33.76
CA GLY A 243 -41.43 -11.30 33.02
C GLY A 243 -41.43 -11.73 31.56
N TYR A 244 -40.22 -11.83 31.01
CA TYR A 244 -40.04 -12.39 29.68
C TYR A 244 -38.85 -13.35 29.65
N ALA A 245 -38.90 -14.31 28.76
CA ALA A 245 -37.86 -15.31 28.57
C ALA A 245 -37.72 -15.68 27.09
N GLU A 246 -36.47 -15.93 26.66
CA GLU A 246 -36.18 -16.46 25.32
C GLU A 246 -35.99 -17.98 25.36
N LYS A 247 -36.69 -18.67 24.46
CA LYS A 247 -36.48 -20.10 24.24
C LYS A 247 -36.75 -20.46 22.76
N ASN A 248 -35.91 -21.25 22.15
CA ASN A 248 -36.03 -21.70 20.76
C ASN A 248 -36.19 -20.57 19.71
N GLY A 249 -35.64 -19.38 19.97
CA GLY A 249 -35.74 -18.24 19.06
C GLY A 249 -37.05 -17.48 19.14
N VAL A 250 -37.87 -17.73 20.16
CA VAL A 250 -39.09 -16.97 20.49
C VAL A 250 -38.92 -16.33 21.85
N ILE A 251 -39.28 -15.05 21.96
CA ILE A 251 -39.33 -14.30 23.21
C ILE A 251 -40.78 -14.33 23.68
N SER A 252 -41.01 -14.93 24.81
CA SER A 252 -42.33 -15.04 25.44
C SER A 252 -42.41 -14.09 26.62
N PHE A 253 -43.54 -13.36 26.70
CA PHE A 253 -43.82 -12.41 27.77
C PHE A 253 -45.06 -12.88 28.51
N PHE A 254 -45.06 -12.74 29.83
CA PHE A 254 -46.20 -13.04 30.66
C PHE A 254 -46.31 -12.03 31.81
N SER A 255 -47.54 -11.52 32.03
CA SER A 255 -47.87 -10.67 33.17
C SER A 255 -49.30 -10.95 33.62
N ARG A 256 -49.54 -10.89 34.91
CA ARG A 256 -50.85 -11.17 35.49
C ARG A 256 -51.39 -9.95 36.25
N GLY A 257 -52.67 -9.72 36.16
CA GLY A 257 -53.35 -8.65 36.89
C GLY A 257 -53.40 -8.94 38.37
N SER A 258 -53.26 -7.91 39.18
CA SER A 258 -53.26 -8.05 40.65
C SER A 258 -54.65 -8.17 41.26
N PHE A 259 -55.66 -7.69 40.55
CA PHE A 259 -57.05 -7.72 40.98
C PHE A 259 -57.83 -8.84 40.27
N SER A 260 -57.82 -8.89 38.94
CA SER A 260 -58.58 -9.84 38.16
C SER A 260 -57.98 -11.23 38.07
N ASP A 261 -56.68 -11.33 38.39
CA ASP A 261 -55.87 -12.52 38.18
C ASP A 261 -55.84 -12.97 36.70
N CYS A 262 -56.27 -12.07 35.77
CA CYS A 262 -56.16 -12.29 34.33
C CYS A 262 -54.70 -12.22 33.88
N GLY A 263 -54.30 -13.16 33.04
CA GLY A 263 -52.93 -13.24 32.49
C GLY A 263 -52.89 -12.76 31.05
N LEU A 264 -51.95 -11.86 30.73
CA LEU A 264 -51.62 -11.49 29.36
C LEU A 264 -50.35 -12.22 28.91
N TYR A 265 -50.41 -12.85 27.75
CA TYR A 265 -49.31 -13.58 27.15
C TYR A 265 -49.02 -13.10 25.73
N LEU A 266 -47.75 -12.87 25.42
CA LEU A 266 -47.31 -12.44 24.09
C LEU A 266 -46.13 -13.32 23.63
N GLU A 267 -46.08 -13.58 22.31
CA GLU A 267 -44.97 -14.23 21.65
C GLU A 267 -44.42 -13.39 20.51
N VAL A 268 -43.10 -13.21 20.50
CA VAL A 268 -42.42 -12.47 19.45
C VAL A 268 -41.23 -13.29 18.96
N PRO A 269 -41.13 -13.64 17.67
CA PRO A 269 -39.94 -14.30 17.13
C PRO A 269 -38.75 -13.37 17.23
N LYS A 270 -37.68 -13.82 17.81
CA LYS A 270 -36.42 -13.08 17.91
C LYS A 270 -35.93 -12.57 16.55
N LYS A 271 -36.15 -13.34 15.48
CA LYS A 271 -35.83 -12.96 14.11
C LYS A 271 -36.52 -11.65 13.70
N GLU A 272 -37.78 -11.44 14.11
CA GLU A 272 -38.53 -10.23 13.78
C GLU A 272 -38.01 -9.03 14.59
N VAL A 273 -37.66 -9.23 15.86
CA VAL A 273 -37.00 -8.20 16.69
C VAL A 273 -35.69 -7.74 16.07
N LEU A 274 -34.93 -8.69 15.54
CA LEU A 274 -33.63 -8.45 14.93
C LEU A 274 -33.70 -8.15 13.42
N SER A 275 -34.89 -8.10 12.83
CA SER A 275 -35.08 -7.87 11.38
C SER A 275 -34.42 -6.56 10.89
N GLY A 276 -34.46 -5.50 11.73
CA GLY A 276 -33.78 -4.24 11.48
C GLY A 276 -32.26 -4.33 11.34
N LEU A 277 -31.62 -5.37 11.93
CA LEU A 277 -30.20 -5.61 11.80
C LEU A 277 -29.77 -6.05 10.39
N SER A 278 -30.69 -6.51 9.55
CA SER A 278 -30.38 -6.90 8.16
C SER A 278 -29.83 -5.72 7.34
N ARG A 279 -30.42 -4.53 7.48
CA ARG A 279 -29.93 -3.28 6.87
C ARG A 279 -28.59 -2.85 7.43
N MET A 280 -28.42 -2.98 8.75
CA MET A 280 -27.16 -2.70 9.43
C MET A 280 -26.05 -3.67 9.00
N ARG A 281 -26.37 -4.94 8.74
CA ARG A 281 -25.42 -5.93 8.20
C ARG A 281 -24.87 -5.51 6.83
N LEU A 282 -25.74 -5.04 5.92
CA LEU A 282 -25.31 -4.51 4.61
C LEU A 282 -24.41 -3.28 4.76
N PHE A 283 -24.75 -2.38 5.67
CA PHE A 283 -23.94 -1.20 5.99
C PHE A 283 -22.57 -1.59 6.56
N LEU A 284 -22.51 -2.54 7.47
CA LEU A 284 -21.26 -3.07 8.03
C LEU A 284 -20.39 -3.75 6.97
N ILE A 285 -20.99 -4.51 6.04
CA ILE A 285 -20.27 -5.09 4.89
C ILE A 285 -19.68 -3.98 4.01
N GLY A 286 -20.43 -2.89 3.78
CA GLY A 286 -19.97 -1.73 3.04
C GLY A 286 -18.76 -1.05 3.71
N ILE A 287 -18.83 -0.83 5.02
CA ILE A 287 -17.72 -0.28 5.81
C ILE A 287 -16.50 -1.20 5.75
N PHE A 288 -16.71 -2.51 5.94
CA PHE A 288 -15.64 -3.50 5.86
C PHE A 288 -14.96 -3.48 4.48
N GLY A 289 -15.75 -3.40 3.40
CA GLY A 289 -15.24 -3.26 2.04
C GLY A 289 -14.42 -1.97 1.85
N ALA A 290 -14.90 -0.85 2.36
CA ALA A 290 -14.19 0.44 2.29
C ALA A 290 -12.86 0.39 3.07
N VAL A 291 -12.86 -0.16 4.28
CA VAL A 291 -11.65 -0.35 5.09
C VAL A 291 -10.65 -1.27 4.39
N PHE A 292 -11.13 -2.35 3.79
CA PHE A 292 -10.29 -3.27 3.02
C PHE A 292 -9.62 -2.57 1.83
N VAL A 293 -10.38 -1.82 1.04
CA VAL A 293 -9.84 -1.04 -0.09
C VAL A 293 -8.83 -0.01 0.40
N ALA A 294 -9.15 0.73 1.47
CA ALA A 294 -8.22 1.69 2.07
C ALA A 294 -6.93 1.03 2.57
N ALA A 295 -7.02 -0.14 3.20
CA ALA A 295 -5.87 -0.92 3.65
C ALA A 295 -4.99 -1.39 2.49
N VAL A 296 -5.60 -1.84 1.37
CA VAL A 296 -4.86 -2.21 0.14
C VAL A 296 -4.14 -1.00 -0.45
N LEU A 297 -4.82 0.13 -0.58
CA LEU A 297 -4.22 1.37 -1.09
C LEU A 297 -3.07 1.86 -0.21
N LEU A 298 -3.25 1.85 1.11
CA LEU A 298 -2.23 2.21 2.08
C LEU A 298 -1.02 1.26 2.01
N ALA A 299 -1.26 -0.05 1.93
CA ALA A 299 -0.22 -1.04 1.81
C ALA A 299 0.58 -0.90 0.50
N LEU A 300 -0.10 -0.60 -0.62
CA LEU A 300 0.54 -0.32 -1.91
C LEU A 300 1.35 0.98 -1.86
N TRP A 301 0.82 2.03 -1.25
CA TRP A 301 1.53 3.31 -1.06
C TRP A 301 2.77 3.12 -0.19
N LEU A 302 2.64 2.51 0.98
CA LEU A 302 3.76 2.25 1.89
C LEU A 302 4.83 1.35 1.24
N SER A 303 4.37 0.36 0.47
CA SER A 303 5.26 -0.51 -0.31
C SER A 303 6.08 0.27 -1.35
N ARG A 304 5.52 1.30 -1.99
CA ARG A 304 6.27 2.16 -2.92
C ARG A 304 7.25 3.06 -2.20
N VAL A 305 6.82 3.66 -1.10
CA VAL A 305 7.62 4.63 -0.34
C VAL A 305 8.81 3.95 0.36
N VAL A 306 8.61 2.77 0.95
CA VAL A 306 9.66 2.07 1.72
C VAL A 306 10.45 1.09 0.86
N CYS A 307 9.76 0.20 0.13
CA CYS A 307 10.44 -0.87 -0.59
C CYS A 307 11.07 -0.42 -1.91
N GLY A 308 10.60 0.68 -2.51
CA GLY A 308 11.16 1.24 -3.74
C GLY A 308 12.62 1.64 -3.55
N PRO A 309 12.92 2.60 -2.68
CA PRO A 309 14.28 3.06 -2.41
C PRO A 309 15.22 1.94 -1.93
N LEU A 310 14.75 1.07 -1.03
CA LEU A 310 15.53 -0.06 -0.56
C LEU A 310 15.93 -1.04 -1.68
N ARG A 311 15.03 -1.29 -2.63
CA ARG A 311 15.32 -2.16 -3.77
C ARG A 311 16.31 -1.51 -4.73
N SER A 312 16.21 -0.20 -4.97
CA SER A 312 17.18 0.56 -5.75
C SER A 312 18.56 0.46 -5.11
N MET A 313 18.66 0.72 -3.81
CA MET A 313 19.90 0.55 -3.05
C MET A 313 20.49 -0.85 -3.17
N THR A 314 19.67 -1.89 -2.93
CA THR A 314 20.14 -3.28 -3.04
C THR A 314 20.69 -3.58 -4.43
N GLY A 315 20.02 -3.09 -5.49
CA GLY A 315 20.49 -3.26 -6.86
C GLY A 315 21.80 -2.52 -7.14
N THR A 316 22.00 -1.33 -6.56
CA THR A 316 23.27 -0.59 -6.66
C THR A 316 24.38 -1.32 -5.90
N VAL A 317 24.11 -1.81 -4.69
CA VAL A 317 25.07 -2.59 -3.89
C VAL A 317 25.54 -3.85 -4.64
N GLU A 318 24.61 -4.56 -5.29
CA GLU A 318 24.93 -5.77 -6.07
C GLU A 318 25.88 -5.45 -7.24
N LYS A 319 25.59 -4.41 -8.01
CA LYS A 319 26.43 -3.96 -9.14
C LYS A 319 27.78 -3.41 -8.70
N VAL A 320 27.83 -2.69 -7.58
CA VAL A 320 29.08 -2.25 -6.95
C VAL A 320 29.92 -3.46 -6.52
N GLY A 321 29.27 -4.51 -5.99
CA GLY A 321 29.94 -5.78 -5.66
C GLY A 321 30.50 -6.52 -6.89
N GLU A 322 29.93 -6.30 -8.08
CA GLU A 322 30.43 -6.80 -9.36
C GLU A 322 31.58 -5.95 -9.93
N GLY A 323 31.93 -4.83 -9.27
CA GLY A 323 33.08 -3.99 -9.61
C GLY A 323 32.75 -2.63 -10.21
N ASP A 324 31.48 -2.27 -10.41
CA ASP A 324 31.09 -0.95 -10.92
C ASP A 324 30.95 0.05 -9.78
N LEU A 325 32.03 0.68 -9.39
CA LEU A 325 32.07 1.69 -8.34
C LEU A 325 31.51 3.05 -8.77
N SER A 326 31.28 3.29 -10.06
CA SER A 326 30.80 4.57 -10.58
C SER A 326 29.33 4.82 -10.29
N LEU A 327 28.59 3.79 -9.92
CA LEU A 327 27.17 3.87 -9.61
C LEU A 327 26.93 4.58 -8.28
N ARG A 328 25.87 5.38 -8.25
CA ARG A 328 25.38 6.01 -7.02
C ARG A 328 23.92 5.65 -6.80
N THR A 329 23.53 5.50 -5.54
CA THR A 329 22.13 5.32 -5.17
C THR A 329 21.40 6.65 -5.30
N GLU A 330 20.26 6.64 -5.98
CA GLU A 330 19.37 7.80 -6.09
C GLU A 330 18.67 8.03 -4.74
N VAL A 331 18.96 9.18 -4.11
CA VAL A 331 18.39 9.56 -2.81
C VAL A 331 17.09 10.30 -3.05
N THR A 332 15.97 9.58 -2.94
CA THR A 332 14.63 10.11 -3.22
C THR A 332 13.84 10.50 -1.95
N THR A 333 14.32 10.12 -0.77
CA THR A 333 13.64 10.35 0.51
C THR A 333 14.50 11.19 1.45
N ALA A 334 13.85 11.90 2.39
CA ALA A 334 14.52 12.72 3.41
C ALA A 334 14.51 12.08 4.81
N ASP A 335 14.23 10.78 4.88
CA ASP A 335 14.17 9.95 6.09
C ASP A 335 15.46 9.16 6.33
N GLU A 336 15.39 8.17 7.22
CA GLU A 336 16.53 7.29 7.54
C GLU A 336 17.01 6.51 6.31
N ILE A 337 16.12 6.19 5.37
CA ILE A 337 16.48 5.50 4.11
C ILE A 337 17.28 6.43 3.21
N GLY A 338 16.86 7.69 3.11
CA GLY A 338 17.60 8.71 2.39
C GLY A 338 18.97 9.00 3.00
N THR A 339 19.06 9.03 4.33
CA THR A 339 20.33 9.16 5.05
C THR A 339 21.25 7.98 4.75
N LEU A 340 20.74 6.74 4.82
CA LEU A 340 21.48 5.54 4.47
C LEU A 340 22.02 5.58 3.02
N GLY A 341 21.20 6.07 2.07
CA GLY A 341 21.61 6.26 0.68
C GLY A 341 22.75 7.26 0.52
N LYS A 342 22.70 8.37 1.27
CA LYS A 342 23.80 9.37 1.27
C LYS A 342 25.08 8.79 1.84
N GLU A 343 25.02 8.15 2.99
CA GLU A 343 26.20 7.54 3.63
C GLU A 343 26.80 6.44 2.75
N PHE A 344 25.97 5.66 2.07
CA PHE A 344 26.44 4.68 1.10
C PHE A 344 27.18 5.33 -0.07
N ASN A 345 26.64 6.42 -0.64
CA ASN A 345 27.32 7.17 -1.71
C ASN A 345 28.65 7.78 -1.23
N HIS A 346 28.68 8.36 -0.03
CA HIS A 346 29.90 8.87 0.60
C HIS A 346 30.98 7.78 0.77
N MET A 347 30.55 6.57 1.18
CA MET A 347 31.47 5.43 1.27
C MET A 347 32.07 5.07 -0.09
N LEU A 348 31.27 5.10 -1.16
CA LEU A 348 31.74 4.84 -2.51
C LEU A 348 32.72 5.92 -2.98
N ASP A 349 32.43 7.20 -2.72
CA ASP A 349 33.33 8.32 -3.03
C ASP A 349 34.71 8.13 -2.32
N TYR A 350 34.67 7.70 -1.07
CA TYR A 350 35.88 7.41 -0.31
C TYR A 350 36.66 6.23 -0.88
N ILE A 351 35.98 5.15 -1.29
CA ILE A 351 36.63 4.00 -1.93
C ILE A 351 37.25 4.40 -3.26
N GLU A 352 36.59 5.18 -4.11
CA GLU A 352 37.14 5.67 -5.36
C GLU A 352 38.40 6.52 -5.13
N ALA A 353 38.35 7.42 -4.12
CA ALA A 353 39.50 8.23 -3.75
C ALA A 353 40.69 7.39 -3.29
N LEU A 354 40.46 6.35 -2.47
CA LEU A 354 41.50 5.42 -2.05
C LEU A 354 42.09 4.64 -3.22
N ILE A 355 41.26 4.18 -4.16
CA ILE A 355 41.76 3.46 -5.35
C ILE A 355 42.61 4.39 -6.21
N ALA A 356 42.17 5.64 -6.42
CA ALA A 356 42.95 6.62 -7.15
C ALA A 356 44.32 6.89 -6.50
N GLN A 357 44.36 7.02 -5.17
CA GLN A 357 45.60 7.20 -4.41
C GLN A 357 46.51 5.99 -4.57
N VAL A 358 45.99 4.77 -4.45
CA VAL A 358 46.80 3.54 -4.62
C VAL A 358 47.41 3.45 -6.02
N ILE A 359 46.62 3.79 -7.06
CA ILE A 359 47.10 3.82 -8.45
C ILE A 359 48.21 4.86 -8.61
N GLU A 360 48.07 6.04 -8.03
CA GLU A 360 49.08 7.10 -8.08
C GLU A 360 50.37 6.68 -7.36
N GLU A 361 50.27 6.09 -6.17
CA GLU A 361 51.41 5.57 -5.42
C GLU A 361 52.15 4.45 -6.19
N GLU A 362 51.41 3.54 -6.82
CA GLU A 362 51.98 2.46 -7.63
C GLU A 362 52.71 3.02 -8.87
N GLN A 363 52.11 4.06 -9.51
CA GLN A 363 52.75 4.72 -10.65
C GLN A 363 54.05 5.43 -10.24
N GLN A 364 54.03 6.21 -9.14
CA GLN A 364 55.23 6.86 -8.61
C GLN A 364 56.31 5.85 -8.26
N LYS A 365 55.95 4.72 -7.69
CA LYS A 365 56.89 3.63 -7.39
C LYS A 365 57.50 3.06 -8.67
N LYS A 366 56.71 2.80 -9.70
CA LYS A 366 57.21 2.33 -11.01
C LYS A 366 58.16 3.31 -11.67
N ASP A 367 57.78 4.60 -11.63
CA ASP A 367 58.61 5.65 -12.21
C ASP A 367 59.97 5.76 -11.48
N ALA A 368 59.97 5.67 -10.15
CA ALA A 368 61.19 5.63 -9.34
C ALA A 368 62.09 4.39 -9.63
N GLU A 369 61.44 3.21 -9.80
CA GLU A 369 62.17 1.98 -10.18
C GLU A 369 62.78 2.09 -11.58
N LEU A 370 62.07 2.66 -12.55
CA LEU A 370 62.57 2.90 -13.91
C LEU A 370 63.71 3.91 -13.90
N GLU A 371 63.63 4.97 -13.12
CA GLU A 371 64.68 5.96 -12.97
C GLU A 371 65.92 5.32 -12.34
N ALA A 372 65.78 4.51 -11.30
CA ALA A 372 66.87 3.77 -10.67
C ALA A 372 67.58 2.82 -11.64
N LEU A 373 66.82 2.12 -12.50
CA LEU A 373 67.34 1.25 -13.54
C LEU A 373 68.11 2.04 -14.62
N GLN A 374 67.69 3.24 -15.00
CA GLN A 374 68.41 4.10 -15.96
C GLN A 374 69.76 4.62 -15.43
N TYR A 375 69.86 4.83 -14.12
CA TYR A 375 71.12 5.23 -13.49
C TYR A 375 72.17 4.15 -13.49
N GLN A 376 71.89 2.87 -13.75
CA GLN A 376 72.86 1.77 -13.78
C GLN A 376 73.75 1.80 -15.03
N ILE A 377 73.36 2.47 -16.13
CA ILE A 377 74.23 2.71 -17.28
C ILE A 377 74.84 4.09 -17.10
N THR A 378 76.05 4.17 -16.55
CA THR A 378 76.71 5.46 -16.37
C THR A 378 77.17 6.03 -17.72
N PRO A 379 76.45 7.07 -18.26
CA PRO A 379 76.85 7.65 -19.56
C PRO A 379 78.26 8.13 -19.58
N HIS A 380 78.75 8.56 -18.44
CA HIS A 380 80.11 9.02 -18.25
C HIS A 380 81.13 7.91 -18.50
N PHE A 381 80.85 6.67 -18.11
CA PHE A 381 81.79 5.54 -18.40
C PHE A 381 81.86 5.30 -19.90
N MET A 382 80.78 5.36 -20.64
CA MET A 382 80.79 5.18 -22.10
C MET A 382 81.59 6.27 -22.81
N TYR A 383 81.37 7.54 -22.43
CA TYR A 383 82.17 8.64 -23.02
C TYR A 383 83.65 8.53 -22.75
N ASN A 384 84.05 8.20 -21.52
CA ASN A 384 85.46 8.07 -21.15
C ASN A 384 86.09 6.92 -21.88
N THR A 385 85.40 5.81 -22.03
CA THR A 385 85.92 4.64 -22.75
C THR A 385 86.13 4.96 -24.25
N LEU A 386 85.07 5.57 -24.89
CA LEU A 386 85.18 5.95 -26.30
C LEU A 386 86.27 7.03 -26.56
N ASN A 387 86.38 8.02 -25.69
CA ASN A 387 87.48 9.02 -25.78
C ASN A 387 88.86 8.40 -25.63
N SER A 388 89.00 7.40 -24.75
CA SER A 388 90.23 6.68 -24.61
C SER A 388 90.61 5.89 -25.89
N ILE A 389 89.57 5.27 -26.55
CA ILE A 389 89.78 4.57 -27.83
C ILE A 389 90.13 5.58 -28.95
N LYS A 390 89.41 6.73 -29.00
CA LYS A 390 89.74 7.83 -29.93
C LYS A 390 91.15 8.27 -29.82
N PHE A 391 91.63 8.49 -28.60
CA PHE A 391 93.04 8.90 -28.36
C PHE A 391 94.05 7.81 -28.74
N ALA A 392 93.76 6.53 -28.46
CA ALA A 392 94.57 5.42 -28.87
C ALA A 392 94.64 5.29 -30.39
N ALA A 393 93.57 5.47 -31.13
CA ALA A 393 93.56 5.48 -32.60
C ALA A 393 94.38 6.65 -33.16
N PHE A 394 94.23 7.83 -32.59
CA PHE A 394 95.01 9.00 -32.98
C PHE A 394 96.52 8.78 -32.81
N LEU A 395 96.99 8.21 -31.66
CA LEU A 395 98.37 7.90 -31.39
C LEU A 395 99.01 6.87 -32.35
N LYS A 396 98.18 5.97 -32.90
CA LYS A 396 98.57 4.98 -33.88
C LYS A 396 98.57 5.52 -35.32
N GLY A 397 98.29 6.78 -35.52
CA GLY A 397 98.25 7.41 -36.83
C GLY A 397 96.93 7.21 -37.61
N GLU A 398 96.00 6.52 -37.05
CA GLU A 398 94.69 6.22 -37.64
C GLU A 398 93.74 7.43 -37.47
N LYS A 399 94.02 8.53 -38.19
CA LYS A 399 93.35 9.80 -38.04
C LYS A 399 91.89 9.73 -38.43
N GLU A 400 91.55 8.99 -39.48
CA GLU A 400 90.21 8.80 -39.96
C GLU A 400 89.31 8.08 -38.90
N LEU A 401 89.84 6.98 -38.35
CA LEU A 401 89.14 6.25 -37.28
C LEU A 401 88.94 7.09 -36.02
N ALA A 402 90.00 7.89 -35.64
CA ALA A 402 89.87 8.80 -34.51
C ALA A 402 88.80 9.88 -34.74
N GLY A 403 88.68 10.36 -35.99
CA GLY A 403 87.58 11.28 -36.38
C GLY A 403 86.16 10.65 -36.22
N LEU A 404 85.99 9.46 -36.75
CA LEU A 404 84.74 8.71 -36.67
C LEU A 404 84.33 8.41 -35.22
N ILE A 405 85.26 8.04 -34.35
CA ILE A 405 84.99 7.84 -32.91
C ILE A 405 84.56 9.18 -32.27
N GLY A 406 85.19 10.31 -32.70
CA GLY A 406 84.81 11.65 -32.28
C GLY A 406 83.36 11.96 -32.62
N ASP A 407 82.95 11.77 -33.88
CA ASP A 407 81.60 11.98 -34.36
C ASP A 407 80.59 11.10 -33.62
N PHE A 408 80.99 9.82 -33.35
CA PHE A 408 80.11 8.91 -32.57
C PHE A 408 79.94 9.38 -31.12
N VAL A 409 80.98 9.87 -30.45
CA VAL A 409 80.94 10.43 -29.11
C VAL A 409 79.98 11.65 -29.08
N GLU A 410 80.09 12.54 -30.07
CA GLU A 410 79.17 13.72 -30.16
C GLU A 410 77.69 13.31 -30.37
N LEU A 411 77.46 12.31 -31.22
CA LEU A 411 76.08 11.76 -31.41
C LEU A 411 75.55 11.14 -30.14
N LEU A 412 76.38 10.37 -29.44
CA LEU A 412 76.04 9.72 -28.19
C LEU A 412 75.74 10.79 -27.11
N GLN A 413 76.54 11.84 -27.05
CA GLN A 413 76.29 12.99 -26.14
C GLN A 413 74.97 13.71 -26.49
N ALA A 414 74.69 13.93 -27.76
CA ALA A 414 73.46 14.51 -28.21
C ALA A 414 72.22 13.67 -27.85
N SER A 415 72.34 12.33 -27.87
CA SER A 415 71.27 11.41 -27.58
C SER A 415 70.95 11.25 -26.07
N ILE A 416 72.01 11.30 -25.20
CA ILE A 416 71.92 11.03 -23.76
C ILE A 416 71.75 12.31 -22.94
N ASN A 417 72.26 13.44 -23.43
CA ASN A 417 72.27 14.68 -22.67
C ASN A 417 70.85 15.27 -22.54
N LYS A 418 70.33 15.28 -21.31
CA LYS A 418 68.99 15.80 -20.99
C LYS A 418 68.85 17.33 -20.89
N LYS A 419 69.95 18.09 -21.17
CA LYS A 419 69.87 19.55 -21.08
C LYS A 419 69.25 20.18 -22.33
N GLY A 420 67.99 20.54 -22.22
CA GLY A 420 67.24 21.28 -23.22
C GLY A 420 66.49 20.39 -24.25
N SER A 421 65.23 20.58 -24.42
CA SER A 421 64.39 19.87 -25.40
C SER A 421 64.49 20.42 -26.82
N PHE A 422 65.19 21.58 -27.02
CA PHE A 422 65.35 22.28 -28.29
C PHE A 422 66.81 22.48 -28.63
N LEU A 423 67.13 22.48 -29.93
CA LEU A 423 68.39 22.83 -30.50
C LEU A 423 68.24 23.87 -31.61
N SER A 424 69.29 24.65 -31.90
CA SER A 424 69.28 25.44 -33.13
C SER A 424 69.33 24.50 -34.34
N VAL A 425 68.71 24.92 -35.47
CA VAL A 425 68.85 24.19 -36.74
C VAL A 425 70.37 24.01 -37.09
N ALA A 426 71.19 24.98 -36.74
CA ALA A 426 72.68 24.87 -36.95
C ALA A 426 73.28 23.67 -36.16
N ASP A 427 72.88 23.51 -34.89
CA ASP A 427 73.36 22.38 -34.06
C ASP A 427 72.79 21.05 -34.55
N GLU A 428 71.48 21.02 -34.92
CA GLU A 428 70.85 19.80 -35.49
C GLU A 428 71.55 19.35 -36.77
N ILE A 429 71.86 20.32 -37.66
CA ILE A 429 72.63 20.02 -38.89
C ILE A 429 74.06 19.58 -38.59
N HIS A 430 74.69 20.13 -37.57
CA HIS A 430 76.00 19.68 -37.16
C HIS A 430 76.02 18.21 -36.68
N ILE A 431 75.04 17.87 -35.79
CA ILE A 431 74.88 16.49 -35.33
C ILE A 431 74.50 15.57 -36.50
N LEU A 432 73.70 16.02 -37.42
CA LEU A 432 73.28 15.28 -38.61
C LEU A 432 74.48 15.03 -39.54
N LYS A 433 75.38 15.99 -39.68
CA LYS A 433 76.67 15.80 -40.47
C LYS A 433 77.52 14.74 -39.85
N ASN A 434 77.72 14.70 -38.51
CA ASN A 434 78.45 13.65 -37.82
C ASN A 434 77.83 12.26 -38.06
N TYR A 435 76.43 12.18 -37.99
CA TYR A 435 75.71 10.96 -38.33
C TYR A 435 76.00 10.52 -39.77
N ILE A 436 75.91 11.43 -40.72
CA ILE A 436 76.11 11.16 -42.17
C ILE A 436 77.55 10.73 -42.40
N HIS A 437 78.52 11.33 -41.77
CA HIS A 437 79.97 10.94 -41.91
C HIS A 437 80.19 9.50 -41.41
N LEU A 438 79.60 9.10 -40.30
CA LEU A 438 79.63 7.71 -39.85
C LEU A 438 78.94 6.74 -40.79
N GLN A 439 77.80 7.14 -41.38
CA GLN A 439 77.13 6.30 -42.37
C GLN A 439 77.87 6.24 -43.71
N ASP A 440 78.50 7.33 -44.13
CA ASP A 440 79.34 7.37 -45.33
C ASP A 440 80.53 6.41 -45.26
N PHE A 441 81.16 6.40 -44.11
CA PHE A 441 82.24 5.40 -43.82
C PHE A 441 81.70 3.96 -43.89
N ARG A 442 80.52 3.71 -43.28
CA ARG A 442 79.87 2.39 -43.26
C ARG A 442 79.47 1.94 -44.68
N TYR A 443 79.01 2.85 -45.51
CA TYR A 443 78.51 2.55 -46.86
C TYR A 443 79.54 2.90 -47.97
N GLN A 444 80.76 3.18 -47.61
CA GLN A 444 81.90 3.36 -48.53
C GLN A 444 81.69 4.38 -49.65
N GLY A 445 81.07 5.56 -49.33
CA GLY A 445 80.82 6.63 -50.28
C GLY A 445 79.73 6.37 -51.29
N SER A 446 78.74 5.49 -50.95
CA SER A 446 77.69 5.06 -51.85
C SER A 446 76.56 6.10 -52.05
N PHE A 447 76.61 7.21 -51.35
CA PHE A 447 75.55 8.25 -51.41
C PHE A 447 76.16 9.65 -51.29
N GLN A 448 75.44 10.63 -51.68
CA GLN A 448 75.80 12.06 -51.56
C GLN A 448 74.72 12.83 -50.87
N VAL A 449 75.07 13.75 -49.97
CA VAL A 449 74.13 14.63 -49.31
C VAL A 449 74.44 16.07 -49.67
N LYS A 450 73.37 16.80 -50.08
CA LYS A 450 73.43 18.25 -50.36
C LYS A 450 72.63 18.99 -49.32
N TYR A 451 73.23 20.10 -48.85
CA TYR A 451 72.57 20.97 -47.84
C TYR A 451 72.27 22.34 -48.50
N GLU A 452 71.07 22.76 -48.42
CA GLU A 452 70.58 24.06 -48.93
C GLU A 452 69.72 24.75 -47.84
N ILE A 453 70.41 25.26 -46.82
CA ILE A 453 69.78 25.86 -45.65
C ILE A 453 70.01 27.36 -45.67
N SER A 454 68.94 28.16 -45.56
CA SER A 454 69.11 29.63 -45.51
C SER A 454 69.69 30.08 -44.18
N GLU A 455 70.43 31.21 -44.22
CA GLU A 455 70.96 31.81 -42.99
C GLU A 455 69.96 32.05 -41.91
N GLU A 456 68.71 32.40 -42.30
CA GLU A 456 67.63 32.63 -41.39
C GLU A 456 67.18 31.33 -40.76
N ALA A 457 67.07 30.25 -41.51
CA ALA A 457 66.65 28.93 -41.01
C ALA A 457 67.69 28.36 -39.99
N TYR A 458 68.99 28.62 -40.19
CA TYR A 458 70.03 28.15 -39.23
C TYR A 458 69.82 28.74 -37.81
N ARG A 459 69.24 29.89 -37.66
CA ARG A 459 69.03 30.55 -36.38
C ARG A 459 67.76 30.11 -35.65
N CYS A 460 66.88 29.37 -36.32
CA CYS A 460 65.66 28.85 -35.69
C CYS A 460 65.97 27.72 -34.71
N TYR A 461 65.17 27.63 -33.66
CA TYR A 461 65.17 26.51 -32.71
C TYR A 461 64.11 25.50 -33.06
N ILE A 462 64.50 24.21 -33.02
CA ILE A 462 63.63 23.05 -33.29
C ILE A 462 63.78 22.01 -32.16
N PRO A 463 62.77 21.15 -31.96
CA PRO A 463 62.94 20.01 -31.08
C PRO A 463 64.10 19.14 -31.53
N ARG A 464 64.88 18.60 -30.61
CA ARG A 464 66.07 17.81 -30.87
C ARG A 464 65.72 16.59 -31.72
N LEU A 465 66.67 16.20 -32.57
CA LEU A 465 66.65 14.98 -33.37
C LEU A 465 65.40 14.84 -34.22
N ILE A 466 64.98 15.93 -34.91
CA ILE A 466 63.87 15.94 -35.89
C ILE A 466 64.36 15.50 -37.28
N LEU A 467 65.54 16.00 -37.70
CA LEU A 467 66.06 15.70 -39.04
C LEU A 467 66.74 14.33 -39.10
N GLN A 468 67.41 13.90 -38.04
CA GLN A 468 68.11 12.63 -38.03
C GLN A 468 67.25 11.41 -38.37
N PRO A 469 66.08 11.18 -37.80
CA PRO A 469 65.17 10.07 -38.17
C PRO A 469 64.71 10.12 -39.64
N LEU A 470 64.51 11.30 -40.18
CA LEU A 470 64.14 11.47 -41.57
C LEU A 470 65.25 11.08 -42.53
N VAL A 471 66.50 11.50 -42.24
CA VAL A 471 67.69 11.11 -43.02
C VAL A 471 67.99 9.65 -42.84
N GLU A 472 67.84 9.11 -41.63
CA GLU A 472 67.97 7.69 -41.34
C GLU A 472 67.00 6.86 -42.22
N ASN A 473 65.78 7.29 -42.32
CA ASN A 473 64.77 6.64 -43.17
C ASN A 473 65.14 6.70 -44.65
N ALA A 474 65.58 7.85 -45.14
CA ALA A 474 66.10 8.00 -46.49
C ALA A 474 67.26 7.06 -46.83
N LEU A 475 68.23 6.94 -45.91
CA LEU A 475 69.35 6.07 -46.05
C LEU A 475 69.00 4.58 -46.01
N LEU A 476 68.21 4.15 -45.05
CA LEU A 476 67.88 2.74 -44.82
C LEU A 476 66.82 2.18 -45.74
N HIS A 477 65.89 2.99 -46.14
CA HIS A 477 64.67 2.56 -46.85
C HIS A 477 64.50 3.23 -48.20
N GLY A 478 65.00 4.44 -48.38
CA GLY A 478 64.86 5.24 -49.60
C GLY A 478 65.83 4.80 -50.69
N ILE A 479 67.09 5.04 -50.50
CA ILE A 479 68.10 4.87 -51.56
C ILE A 479 68.63 3.43 -51.72
N ASP A 480 68.96 3.06 -52.96
CA ASP A 480 69.62 1.78 -53.26
C ASP A 480 71.11 1.93 -53.18
N ILE A 481 71.63 1.63 -51.99
CA ILE A 481 73.08 1.75 -51.66
C ILE A 481 73.93 0.90 -52.63
N LYS A 482 73.39 -0.19 -53.15
CA LYS A 482 74.18 -1.10 -54.03
C LYS A 482 74.45 -0.49 -55.43
N ARG A 483 73.67 0.50 -55.84
CA ARG A 483 73.83 1.16 -57.17
C ARG A 483 74.78 2.37 -57.13
N GLN A 484 75.28 2.77 -55.95
CA GLN A 484 76.18 3.94 -55.76
C GLN A 484 75.62 5.26 -56.34
N THR A 485 74.30 5.45 -56.43
CA THR A 485 73.66 6.63 -57.05
C THR A 485 72.79 7.35 -56.07
N GLY A 486 72.87 7.03 -54.78
CA GLY A 486 71.98 7.63 -53.75
C GLY A 486 72.29 9.12 -53.57
N LYS A 487 71.21 9.93 -53.60
CA LYS A 487 71.32 11.36 -53.30
C LYS A 487 70.28 11.76 -52.32
N ILE A 488 70.68 12.53 -51.31
CA ILE A 488 69.79 13.13 -50.34
C ILE A 488 69.96 14.66 -50.39
N TRP A 489 68.86 15.38 -50.39
CA TRP A 489 68.83 16.84 -50.34
C TRP A 489 68.20 17.23 -49.01
N ILE A 490 68.84 18.09 -48.30
CA ILE A 490 68.37 18.66 -47.05
C ILE A 490 68.25 20.17 -47.27
N SER A 491 67.06 20.69 -47.29
CA SER A 491 66.88 22.11 -47.45
C SER A 491 66.07 22.71 -46.30
N GLY A 492 66.35 23.97 -46.01
CA GLY A 492 65.69 24.70 -44.91
C GLY A 492 65.48 26.16 -45.29
N ASN A 493 64.24 26.65 -45.16
CA ASN A 493 63.92 28.04 -45.44
C ASN A 493 62.89 28.58 -44.46
N VAL A 494 62.85 29.86 -44.21
CA VAL A 494 61.79 30.56 -43.47
C VAL A 494 60.92 31.32 -44.46
N SER A 495 59.62 31.09 -44.43
CA SER A 495 58.63 31.77 -45.23
C SER A 495 57.39 32.02 -44.41
N GLU A 496 56.87 33.25 -44.44
CA GLU A 496 55.63 33.67 -43.71
C GLU A 496 55.64 33.31 -42.21
N GLY A 497 56.80 33.42 -41.56
CA GLY A 497 56.93 33.12 -40.12
C GLY A 497 56.99 31.61 -39.81
N LYS A 498 57.05 30.75 -40.81
CA LYS A 498 57.20 29.32 -40.64
C LYS A 498 58.57 28.86 -41.13
N LEU A 499 59.23 28.03 -40.34
CA LEU A 499 60.40 27.27 -40.72
C LEU A 499 59.94 26.03 -41.49
N ILE A 500 60.43 25.86 -42.70
CA ILE A 500 60.16 24.71 -43.57
C ILE A 500 61.49 23.95 -43.78
N LEU A 501 61.54 22.70 -43.30
CA LEU A 501 62.66 21.81 -43.47
C LEU A 501 62.27 20.66 -44.37
N ILE A 502 63.07 20.37 -45.39
CA ILE A 502 62.75 19.33 -46.37
C ILE A 502 63.93 18.35 -46.43
N VAL A 503 63.56 17.08 -46.34
CA VAL A 503 64.50 15.96 -46.61
C VAL A 503 63.95 15.19 -47.80
N LYS A 504 64.72 15.15 -48.88
CA LYS A 504 64.37 14.50 -50.13
C LYS A 504 65.45 13.46 -50.51
N ASP A 505 64.97 12.31 -50.95
CA ASP A 505 65.84 11.26 -51.50
C ASP A 505 65.44 10.93 -52.97
N ASN A 506 66.36 10.29 -53.69
CA ASN A 506 66.15 9.78 -55.06
C ASN A 506 65.91 8.26 -55.06
N GLY A 507 65.36 7.72 -53.98
CA GLY A 507 65.23 6.29 -53.80
C GLY A 507 63.98 5.70 -54.53
N ARG A 508 63.60 4.53 -54.08
CA ARG A 508 62.53 3.76 -54.68
C ARG A 508 61.12 4.31 -54.40
N GLY A 509 61.04 5.24 -53.45
CA GLY A 509 59.74 5.79 -52.99
C GLY A 509 58.87 4.77 -52.26
N MET A 510 57.68 5.24 -51.88
CA MET A 510 56.65 4.47 -51.16
C MET A 510 55.31 4.56 -51.90
N THR A 511 54.49 3.50 -51.80
CA THR A 511 53.12 3.51 -52.25
C THR A 511 52.22 4.29 -51.29
N LYS A 512 51.07 4.76 -51.78
CA LYS A 512 50.08 5.47 -50.91
C LYS A 512 49.64 4.61 -49.71
N GLU A 513 49.60 3.29 -49.87
CA GLU A 513 49.26 2.35 -48.79
C GLU A 513 50.37 2.28 -47.76
N GLN A 514 51.61 2.21 -48.18
CA GLN A 514 52.78 2.19 -47.27
C GLN A 514 52.91 3.49 -46.45
N ILE A 515 52.60 4.65 -47.08
CA ILE A 515 52.59 5.93 -46.35
C ILE A 515 51.45 5.93 -45.32
N ARG A 516 50.26 5.40 -45.66
CA ARG A 516 49.10 5.33 -44.78
C ARG A 516 49.36 4.41 -43.59
N ASP A 517 49.96 3.25 -43.81
CA ASP A 517 50.30 2.28 -42.79
C ASP A 517 51.39 2.81 -41.83
N LEU A 518 52.31 3.65 -42.31
CA LEU A 518 53.34 4.28 -41.50
C LEU A 518 52.76 5.20 -40.42
N PHE A 519 51.59 5.80 -40.66
CA PHE A 519 50.89 6.67 -39.74
C PHE A 519 49.80 6.00 -38.91
N ASN A 520 49.26 4.85 -39.35
CA ASN A 520 48.15 4.15 -38.69
C ASN A 520 48.62 3.07 -37.69
N SER A 521 49.92 2.80 -37.58
CA SER A 521 50.45 1.73 -36.71
C SER A 521 50.54 2.13 -35.24
N HIS A 522 49.41 2.42 -34.60
CA HIS A 522 49.27 2.38 -33.12
C HIS A 522 49.20 0.95 -32.56
N ALA A 523 49.30 -0.07 -33.39
CA ALA A 523 49.21 -1.45 -32.95
C ALA A 523 50.02 -2.39 -33.82
N LYS A 524 51.31 -2.50 -33.54
CA LYS A 524 52.06 -3.78 -33.60
C LYS A 524 53.53 -3.49 -33.29
N LYS A 525 53.98 -3.89 -32.10
CA LYS A 525 55.40 -4.10 -31.81
C LYS A 525 55.93 -5.13 -32.81
N THR A 526 56.43 -4.69 -33.96
CA THR A 526 57.26 -5.51 -34.85
C THR A 526 58.70 -5.34 -34.39
N ASN A 527 59.32 -6.47 -34.10
CA ASN A 527 60.74 -6.57 -33.75
C ASN A 527 61.61 -5.95 -34.83
N GLY A 528 62.01 -4.68 -34.66
CA GLY A 528 62.98 -4.01 -35.54
C GLY A 528 63.12 -2.55 -35.11
N LEU A 529 64.36 -2.17 -34.72
CA LEU A 529 64.73 -0.83 -34.25
C LEU A 529 64.42 0.31 -35.26
N SER A 530 64.06 0.00 -36.50
CA SER A 530 63.97 0.97 -37.60
C SER A 530 62.58 1.58 -37.83
N ALA A 531 61.48 1.05 -37.17
CA ALA A 531 60.13 1.52 -37.44
C ALA A 531 59.64 2.62 -36.44
N VAL A 532 60.45 3.00 -35.48
CA VAL A 532 60.04 3.86 -34.36
C VAL A 532 60.30 5.36 -34.64
N GLY A 533 61.13 5.69 -35.63
CA GLY A 533 61.64 7.05 -35.81
C GLY A 533 60.63 8.09 -36.33
N ILE A 534 59.91 7.78 -37.38
CA ILE A 534 59.00 8.75 -38.07
C ILE A 534 57.73 9.05 -37.30
N PRO A 535 56.99 8.05 -36.76
CA PRO A 535 55.82 8.33 -35.90
C PRO A 535 56.17 9.20 -34.70
N ASN A 536 57.34 8.96 -34.09
CA ASN A 536 57.80 9.75 -32.94
C ASN A 536 58.11 11.22 -33.30
N VAL A 537 58.60 11.47 -34.53
CA VAL A 537 58.80 12.87 -35.01
C VAL A 537 57.46 13.58 -35.11
N LYS A 538 56.45 12.93 -35.70
CA LYS A 538 55.09 13.48 -35.84
C LYS A 538 54.47 13.75 -34.48
N GLU A 539 54.45 12.78 -33.58
CA GLU A 539 53.90 12.92 -32.23
C GLU A 539 54.60 14.04 -31.45
N ARG A 540 55.93 14.17 -31.61
CA ARG A 540 56.71 15.24 -30.99
C ARG A 540 56.35 16.61 -31.55
N LEU A 541 56.17 16.74 -32.88
CA LEU A 541 55.69 18.00 -33.49
C LEU A 541 54.31 18.38 -33.01
N GLU A 542 53.38 17.41 -32.91
CA GLU A 542 52.03 17.62 -32.38
C GLU A 542 52.05 18.00 -30.90
N LEU A 543 52.96 17.39 -30.10
CA LEU A 543 53.09 17.69 -28.66
C LEU A 543 53.56 19.13 -28.41
N TYR A 544 54.57 19.61 -29.19
CA TYR A 544 55.17 20.93 -28.95
C TYR A 544 54.41 22.07 -29.64
N TYR A 545 53.81 21.83 -30.81
CA TYR A 545 53.26 22.89 -31.66
C TYR A 545 51.77 22.72 -31.97
N GLY A 546 51.14 21.64 -31.55
CA GLY A 546 49.74 21.37 -31.84
C GLY A 546 49.43 21.42 -33.35
N THR A 547 48.46 22.24 -33.75
CA THR A 547 48.09 22.43 -35.17
C THR A 547 49.01 23.37 -35.96
N GLN A 548 49.95 24.05 -35.29
CA GLN A 548 50.91 24.97 -35.95
C GLN A 548 52.14 24.27 -36.48
N GLY A 549 52.38 23.04 -36.09
CA GLY A 549 53.48 22.21 -36.59
C GLY A 549 52.93 20.96 -37.31
N GLY A 550 53.67 20.46 -38.25
CA GLY A 550 53.27 19.27 -38.96
C GLY A 550 54.30 18.73 -39.94
N MET A 551 53.94 17.64 -40.58
CA MET A 551 54.81 16.95 -41.52
C MET A 551 54.01 16.39 -42.69
N GLU A 552 54.49 16.64 -43.90
CA GLU A 552 53.92 16.17 -45.15
C GLU A 552 54.87 15.21 -45.88
N TYR A 553 54.31 14.25 -46.58
CA TYR A 553 55.03 13.27 -47.36
C TYR A 553 54.56 13.29 -48.81
N VAL A 554 55.51 13.46 -49.71
CA VAL A 554 55.31 13.25 -51.15
C VAL A 554 56.27 12.14 -51.59
N SER A 555 55.74 11.04 -52.05
CA SER A 555 56.54 9.91 -52.51
C SER A 555 56.04 9.37 -53.83
N SER A 556 56.98 9.02 -54.67
CA SER A 556 56.73 8.47 -56.02
C SER A 556 57.81 7.43 -56.33
N GLY A 557 57.71 6.70 -57.46
CA GLY A 557 58.76 5.76 -57.88
C GLY A 557 60.17 6.36 -58.08
N ASN A 558 60.32 7.67 -57.90
CA ASN A 558 61.62 8.39 -58.11
C ASN A 558 62.16 9.00 -56.81
N GLY A 559 61.65 8.60 -55.62
CA GLY A 559 62.11 9.07 -54.34
C GLY A 559 61.00 9.53 -53.40
N THR A 560 61.38 9.95 -52.22
CA THR A 560 60.51 10.48 -51.16
C THR A 560 60.98 11.88 -50.77
N GLU A 561 60.03 12.77 -50.59
CA GLU A 561 60.22 14.09 -50.03
C GLU A 561 59.39 14.25 -48.77
N VAL A 562 60.03 14.59 -47.67
CA VAL A 562 59.39 14.82 -46.40
C VAL A 562 59.56 16.28 -46.04
N THR A 563 58.47 16.98 -45.90
CA THR A 563 58.44 18.40 -45.50
C THR A 563 57.98 18.52 -44.05
N VAL A 564 58.78 19.13 -43.22
CA VAL A 564 58.44 19.48 -41.83
C VAL A 564 58.22 20.99 -41.79
N PHE A 565 57.14 21.39 -41.26
CA PHE A 565 56.84 22.81 -41.06
C PHE A 565 56.52 23.10 -39.59
N LEU A 566 57.08 24.16 -39.06
CA LEU A 566 56.90 24.60 -37.66
C LEU A 566 57.05 26.14 -37.58
N PRO A 567 56.56 26.77 -36.51
CA PRO A 567 56.80 28.20 -36.30
C PRO A 567 58.28 28.53 -36.28
N ALA A 568 58.70 29.61 -36.91
CA ALA A 568 60.08 30.08 -36.84
C ALA A 568 60.35 30.76 -35.49
N ILE A 569 61.09 30.06 -34.62
CA ILE A 569 61.43 30.49 -33.26
C ILE A 569 62.91 30.79 -33.23
N TYR A 570 63.25 32.04 -32.91
CA TYR A 570 64.65 32.51 -32.93
C TYR A 570 65.31 32.58 -31.55
N ASP A 571 64.46 32.50 -30.48
CA ASP A 571 64.94 32.46 -29.10
C ASP A 571 64.72 31.04 -28.55
N MET A 572 65.62 30.58 -27.73
CA MET A 572 65.51 29.26 -27.12
C MET A 572 64.26 29.17 -26.24
N PRO A 573 63.30 28.28 -26.54
CA PRO A 573 62.12 28.16 -25.71
C PRO A 573 62.46 27.72 -24.28
N GLU A 574 61.90 28.41 -23.27
CA GLU A 574 62.01 28.01 -21.87
C GLU A 574 61.29 26.67 -21.64
N GLU A 575 61.97 25.72 -21.02
CA GLU A 575 61.37 24.43 -20.63
C GLU A 575 60.17 24.68 -19.68
N GLY A 576 58.97 24.38 -20.13
CA GLY A 576 57.76 24.39 -19.31
C GLY A 576 56.61 25.30 -19.73
N ARG A 577 56.73 26.17 -20.74
CA ARG A 577 55.57 26.86 -21.31
C ARG A 577 54.93 26.04 -22.43
N LYS A 578 53.84 25.35 -22.08
CA LYS A 578 52.81 24.92 -23.06
C LYS A 578 52.13 26.17 -23.58
N ASN A 579 52.40 26.56 -24.85
CA ASN A 579 51.57 27.57 -25.56
C ASN A 579 50.25 26.95 -26.00
#